data_42e66a137c0bd230f38434bde28263f4
#
_entry.id   42e66a137c0bd230f38434bde28263f4
#
_cell.length_a   1.000
_cell.length_b   1.000
_cell.length_c   1.000
_cell.angle_alpha   90.00
_cell.angle_beta   90.00
_cell.angle_gamma   90.00
#
_symmetry.space_group_name_H-M   'P 1'
#
loop_
_entity.id
_entity.type
_entity.pdbx_description
1 polymer ?
#
loop_
_entity_poly.entity_id
_entity_poly.type
_entity_poly.pdbx_seq_one_letter_code
_entity_poly.pdbx_strand_id
1 'polypeptide(L)'
;MKNEIRLVCVDLDGTLLKNNKTIGSKTIAAAKKAAEKGIEIVPVTGRPLSGLPQCVKVLPGVHYAVTSNGACVTEIASGRRIYGAPLSNQKSLQIMNLLNSHGYLFEAFADDVGYIEPALMEKYRQKFTGTPVGDYIFGSRRVVPDTRALFEAENKCADEIFINLPNESERDSLADLLAADETLGFCRLEKNFLEVLHRGTDKGTALEFLCSYFKIGRENAAAFGDNDNDLPLLAAAGLPVAIGNASEKVKNLAKTVTETNENDGVAMLLAQF
;
A
#
# COMPACT_ATOMS: atom_id res chain seq x y z
N MET A 1 32.70 -2.66 3.68
CA MET A 1 31.91 -3.09 4.86
C MET A 1 30.49 -3.30 4.37
N LYS A 2 29.81 -4.44 4.68
CA LYS A 2 28.36 -4.56 4.43
C LYS A 2 27.68 -3.53 5.33
N ASN A 3 26.86 -2.67 4.74
CA ASN A 3 26.07 -1.73 5.54
C ASN A 3 25.09 -2.54 6.42
N GLU A 4 25.02 -2.17 7.69
CA GLU A 4 24.11 -2.79 8.64
C GLU A 4 22.68 -2.35 8.33
N ILE A 5 21.77 -3.29 8.09
CA ILE A 5 20.35 -2.99 7.85
C ILE A 5 19.69 -2.64 9.19
N ARG A 6 18.97 -1.53 9.22
CA ARG A 6 18.26 -1.02 10.40
C ARG A 6 16.76 -0.79 10.14
N LEU A 7 16.38 -0.69 8.86
CA LEU A 7 15.00 -0.54 8.41
C LEU A 7 14.71 -1.56 7.32
N VAL A 8 13.59 -2.26 7.45
CA VAL A 8 13.06 -3.17 6.42
C VAL A 8 11.66 -2.71 6.05
N CYS A 9 11.49 -2.17 4.86
CA CYS A 9 10.19 -1.87 4.27
C CYS A 9 9.74 -3.05 3.43
N VAL A 10 8.54 -3.57 3.69
CA VAL A 10 8.06 -4.80 3.04
C VAL A 10 6.63 -4.62 2.55
N ASP A 11 6.42 -4.83 1.23
CA ASP A 11 5.07 -4.92 0.70
C ASP A 11 4.32 -6.11 1.28
N LEU A 12 2.99 -6.07 1.25
CA LEU A 12 2.14 -7.09 1.85
C LEU A 12 1.68 -8.16 0.86
N ASP A 13 0.90 -7.76 -0.13
CA ASP A 13 0.16 -8.70 -0.98
C ASP A 13 1.04 -9.25 -2.10
N GLY A 14 1.41 -10.52 -2.02
CA GLY A 14 2.38 -11.15 -2.94
C GLY A 14 3.82 -11.08 -2.45
N THR A 15 4.08 -10.39 -1.34
CA THR A 15 5.41 -10.22 -0.75
C THR A 15 5.50 -10.83 0.67
N LEU A 16 5.01 -10.14 1.70
CA LEU A 16 5.02 -10.64 3.08
C LEU A 16 3.95 -11.69 3.33
N LEU A 17 2.77 -11.48 2.76
CA LEU A 17 1.61 -12.35 2.93
C LEU A 17 1.60 -13.46 1.89
N LYS A 18 1.27 -14.66 2.34
CA LYS A 18 0.89 -15.78 1.47
C LYS A 18 -0.45 -15.50 0.76
N ASN A 19 -0.79 -16.28 -0.25
CA ASN A 19 -2.04 -16.11 -1.00
C ASN A 19 -3.30 -16.22 -0.10
N ASN A 20 -3.21 -17.01 0.98
CA ASN A 20 -4.27 -17.13 2.00
C ASN A 20 -4.24 -15.99 3.04
N LYS A 21 -3.45 -14.94 2.82
CA LYS A 21 -3.30 -13.75 3.68
C LYS A 21 -2.74 -14.03 5.08
N THR A 22 -2.00 -15.11 5.24
CA THR A 22 -1.25 -15.43 6.47
C THR A 22 0.24 -15.12 6.32
N ILE A 23 0.97 -15.08 7.44
CA ILE A 23 2.43 -14.97 7.47
C ILE A 23 3.02 -16.35 7.80
N GLY A 24 4.02 -16.79 7.07
CA GLY A 24 4.66 -18.07 7.30
C GLY A 24 5.48 -18.11 8.59
N SER A 25 5.59 -19.28 9.21
CA SER A 25 6.30 -19.45 10.48
C SER A 25 7.78 -19.09 10.42
N LYS A 26 8.43 -19.32 9.28
CA LYS A 26 9.84 -18.92 9.07
C LYS A 26 9.97 -17.40 9.05
N THR A 27 9.02 -16.71 8.43
CA THR A 27 9.00 -15.23 8.39
C THR A 27 8.78 -14.65 9.78
N ILE A 28 7.88 -15.22 10.59
CA ILE A 28 7.66 -14.80 11.98
C ILE A 28 8.95 -15.00 12.81
N ALA A 29 9.62 -16.14 12.67
CA ALA A 29 10.86 -16.41 13.37
C ALA A 29 12.01 -15.46 12.96
N ALA A 30 12.11 -15.16 11.68
CA ALA A 30 13.11 -14.20 11.15
C ALA A 30 12.82 -12.78 11.65
N ALA A 31 11.55 -12.34 11.62
CA ALA A 31 11.13 -11.05 12.15
C ALA A 31 11.46 -10.87 13.63
N LYS A 32 11.23 -11.93 14.45
CA LYS A 32 11.61 -11.90 15.85
C LYS A 32 13.11 -11.67 16.05
N LYS A 33 13.96 -12.38 15.30
CA LYS A 33 15.42 -12.21 15.36
C LYS A 33 15.87 -10.82 14.90
N ALA A 34 15.24 -10.29 13.84
CA ALA A 34 15.51 -8.94 13.37
C ALA A 34 15.12 -7.88 14.42
N ALA A 35 13.97 -8.03 15.04
CA ALA A 35 13.52 -7.17 16.15
C ALA A 35 14.47 -7.20 17.35
N GLU A 36 15.00 -8.37 17.72
CA GLU A 36 16.00 -8.53 18.80
C GLU A 36 17.31 -7.78 18.48
N LYS A 37 17.61 -7.54 17.21
CA LYS A 37 18.75 -6.72 16.75
C LYS A 37 18.41 -5.23 16.58
N GLY A 38 17.17 -4.82 16.89
CA GLY A 38 16.72 -3.44 16.78
C GLY A 38 16.39 -3.01 15.35
N ILE A 39 16.10 -3.95 14.45
CA ILE A 39 15.68 -3.66 13.09
C ILE A 39 14.17 -3.35 13.12
N GLU A 40 13.80 -2.17 12.59
CA GLU A 40 12.41 -1.79 12.38
C GLU A 40 11.88 -2.45 11.09
N ILE A 41 10.73 -3.11 11.18
CA ILE A 41 10.04 -3.72 10.03
C ILE A 41 8.77 -2.91 9.78
N VAL A 42 8.67 -2.30 8.62
CA VAL A 42 7.53 -1.46 8.24
C VAL A 42 6.79 -2.08 7.05
N PRO A 43 5.56 -2.57 7.24
CA PRO A 43 4.70 -2.95 6.13
C PRO A 43 4.35 -1.72 5.28
N VAL A 44 4.39 -1.89 3.96
CA VAL A 44 4.13 -0.82 2.96
C VAL A 44 3.08 -1.33 1.98
N THR A 45 1.89 -0.71 1.96
CA THR A 45 0.76 -1.27 1.22
C THR A 45 -0.15 -0.19 0.62
N GLY A 46 -0.90 -0.53 -0.44
CA GLY A 46 -2.02 0.27 -0.95
C GLY A 46 -3.27 0.21 -0.07
N ARG A 47 -3.32 -0.68 0.94
CA ARG A 47 -4.48 -0.78 1.83
C ARG A 47 -4.57 0.42 2.78
N PRO A 48 -5.79 0.84 3.20
CA PRO A 48 -5.92 1.72 4.36
C PRO A 48 -5.53 0.98 5.65
N LEU A 49 -5.24 1.68 6.74
CA LEU A 49 -4.81 1.07 8.01
C LEU A 49 -5.85 0.09 8.59
N SER A 50 -7.16 0.37 8.39
CA SER A 50 -8.25 -0.57 8.71
C SER A 50 -8.11 -1.93 8.01
N GLY A 51 -7.46 -1.95 6.84
CA GLY A 51 -7.22 -3.15 6.04
C GLY A 51 -5.92 -3.90 6.36
N LEU A 52 -5.14 -3.42 7.34
CA LEU A 52 -3.91 -4.10 7.75
C LEU A 52 -4.27 -5.34 8.58
N PRO A 53 -3.85 -6.58 8.16
CA PRO A 53 -4.18 -7.80 8.87
C PRO A 53 -3.62 -7.82 10.29
N GLN A 54 -4.36 -8.42 11.23
CA GLN A 54 -3.92 -8.52 12.61
C GLN A 54 -2.57 -9.24 12.75
N CYS A 55 -2.31 -10.28 11.95
CA CYS A 55 -1.03 -10.98 11.96
C CYS A 55 0.16 -10.11 11.60
N VAL A 56 -0.06 -9.05 10.80
CA VAL A 56 0.97 -8.04 10.48
C VAL A 56 1.14 -7.06 11.63
N LYS A 57 0.04 -6.57 12.23
CA LYS A 57 0.08 -5.62 13.35
C LYS A 57 0.81 -6.15 14.59
N VAL A 58 0.81 -7.46 14.78
CA VAL A 58 1.47 -8.12 15.93
C VAL A 58 2.81 -8.79 15.57
N LEU A 59 3.28 -8.64 14.33
CA LEU A 59 4.56 -9.19 13.92
C LEU A 59 5.70 -8.51 14.68
N PRO A 60 6.64 -9.24 15.29
CA PRO A 60 7.77 -8.65 16.00
C PRO A 60 8.56 -7.68 15.12
N GLY A 61 8.90 -6.50 15.65
CA GLY A 61 9.62 -5.45 14.93
C GLY A 61 8.73 -4.54 14.07
N VAL A 62 7.40 -4.72 14.10
CA VAL A 62 6.45 -3.87 13.40
C VAL A 62 5.80 -2.90 14.38
N HIS A 63 6.15 -1.61 14.29
CA HIS A 63 5.56 -0.54 15.09
C HIS A 63 4.88 0.51 14.24
N TYR A 64 5.26 0.64 12.98
CA TYR A 64 4.72 1.59 12.01
C TYR A 64 4.17 0.85 10.79
N ALA A 65 3.28 1.52 10.07
CA ALA A 65 2.79 1.05 8.77
C ALA A 65 2.74 2.21 7.78
N VAL A 66 3.12 1.92 6.53
CA VAL A 66 2.87 2.79 5.39
C VAL A 66 1.61 2.26 4.68
N THR A 67 0.63 3.13 4.50
CA THR A 67 -0.69 2.79 3.92
C THR A 67 -1.04 3.71 2.76
N SER A 68 -2.07 3.36 1.99
CA SER A 68 -2.52 4.13 0.82
C SER A 68 -1.36 4.48 -0.10
N ASN A 69 -0.59 3.45 -0.51
CA ASN A 69 0.57 3.57 -1.41
C ASN A 69 1.60 4.65 -1.03
N GLY A 70 1.78 4.93 0.26
CA GLY A 70 2.74 5.92 0.74
C GLY A 70 2.12 7.23 1.19
N ALA A 71 0.79 7.42 1.03
CA ALA A 71 0.12 8.65 1.47
C ALA A 71 0.12 8.82 2.99
N CYS A 72 0.27 7.75 3.75
CA CYS A 72 0.23 7.78 5.21
C CYS A 72 1.33 6.94 5.83
N VAL A 73 1.91 7.42 6.92
CA VAL A 73 2.71 6.62 7.85
C VAL A 73 2.11 6.77 9.25
N THR A 74 1.71 5.64 9.83
CA THR A 74 1.01 5.62 11.11
C THR A 74 1.75 4.74 12.13
N GLU A 75 1.93 5.22 13.34
CA GLU A 75 2.35 4.43 14.50
C GLU A 75 1.18 3.56 14.96
N ILE A 76 1.32 2.24 14.84
CA ILE A 76 0.20 1.29 14.97
C ILE A 76 -0.41 1.30 16.38
N ALA A 77 0.44 1.33 17.41
CA ALA A 77 -0.01 1.21 18.79
C ALA A 77 -0.86 2.41 19.28
N SER A 78 -0.50 3.62 18.83
CA SER A 78 -1.20 4.85 19.22
C SER A 78 -2.24 5.31 18.21
N GLY A 79 -2.20 4.78 16.96
CA GLY A 79 -2.96 5.31 15.83
C GLY A 79 -2.49 6.70 15.37
N ARG A 80 -1.34 7.17 15.84
CA ARG A 80 -0.83 8.49 15.48
C ARG A 80 -0.23 8.49 14.08
N ARG A 81 -0.81 9.28 13.19
CA ARG A 81 -0.24 9.55 11.88
C ARG A 81 1.00 10.45 12.05
N ILE A 82 2.17 9.97 11.65
CA ILE A 82 3.45 10.70 11.71
C ILE A 82 3.82 11.33 10.37
N TYR A 83 3.19 10.89 9.28
CA TYR A 83 3.29 11.47 7.94
C TYR A 83 1.95 11.35 7.22
N GLY A 84 1.62 12.37 6.42
CA GLY A 84 0.43 12.35 5.58
C GLY A 84 0.60 13.27 4.37
N ALA A 85 0.22 12.78 3.20
CA ALA A 85 0.19 13.52 1.93
C ALA A 85 -1.15 13.29 1.21
N PRO A 86 -2.28 13.70 1.82
CA PRO A 86 -3.60 13.51 1.21
C PRO A 86 -3.85 14.52 0.09
N LEU A 87 -4.78 14.17 -0.80
CA LEU A 87 -5.46 15.14 -1.66
C LEU A 87 -6.24 16.13 -0.78
N SER A 88 -6.22 17.42 -1.11
CA SER A 88 -7.07 18.38 -0.40
C SER A 88 -8.56 18.00 -0.52
N ASN A 89 -9.40 18.41 0.43
CA ASN A 89 -10.84 18.16 0.35
C ASN A 89 -11.42 18.65 -0.99
N GLN A 90 -11.09 19.88 -1.41
CA GLN A 90 -11.55 20.42 -2.68
C GLN A 90 -11.14 19.54 -3.87
N LYS A 91 -9.90 19.03 -3.89
CA LYS A 91 -9.42 18.15 -4.95
C LYS A 91 -10.12 16.80 -4.92
N SER A 92 -10.30 16.21 -3.75
CA SER A 92 -11.05 14.97 -3.56
C SER A 92 -12.47 15.08 -4.12
N LEU A 93 -13.18 16.18 -3.80
CA LEU A 93 -14.54 16.44 -4.29
C LEU A 93 -14.59 16.68 -5.81
N GLN A 94 -13.58 17.36 -6.39
CA GLN A 94 -13.48 17.55 -7.85
C GLN A 94 -13.36 16.21 -8.57
N ILE A 95 -12.49 15.31 -8.09
CA ILE A 95 -12.33 13.97 -8.66
C ILE A 95 -13.60 13.15 -8.50
N MET A 96 -14.20 13.13 -7.31
CA MET A 96 -15.45 12.38 -7.07
C MET A 96 -16.61 12.88 -7.94
N ASN A 97 -16.74 14.20 -8.15
CA ASN A 97 -17.72 14.78 -9.08
C ASN A 97 -17.51 14.30 -10.52
N LEU A 98 -16.26 14.27 -10.97
CA LEU A 98 -15.92 13.76 -12.31
C LEU A 98 -16.30 12.27 -12.41
N LEU A 99 -15.93 11.45 -11.43
CA LEU A 99 -16.26 10.01 -11.42
C LEU A 99 -17.77 9.77 -11.43
N ASN A 100 -18.51 10.49 -10.60
CA ASN A 100 -19.98 10.40 -10.54
C ASN A 100 -20.64 10.83 -11.87
N SER A 101 -20.12 11.87 -12.54
CA SER A 101 -20.66 12.33 -13.83
C SER A 101 -20.49 11.30 -14.95
N HIS A 102 -19.51 10.38 -14.84
CA HIS A 102 -19.27 9.27 -15.76
C HIS A 102 -19.88 7.94 -15.30
N GLY A 103 -20.50 7.92 -14.11
CA GLY A 103 -21.04 6.69 -13.53
C GLY A 103 -19.98 5.67 -13.10
N TYR A 104 -18.74 6.12 -12.85
CA TYR A 104 -17.66 5.26 -12.37
C TYR A 104 -17.80 4.95 -10.89
N LEU A 105 -17.53 3.71 -10.52
CA LEU A 105 -17.56 3.26 -9.13
C LEU A 105 -16.18 3.39 -8.52
N PHE A 106 -16.13 3.94 -7.31
CA PHE A 106 -14.87 4.17 -6.61
C PHE A 106 -15.03 3.94 -5.10
N GLU A 107 -13.92 3.76 -4.43
CA GLU A 107 -13.77 3.89 -2.98
C GLU A 107 -12.75 5.00 -2.69
N ALA A 108 -12.88 5.64 -1.53
CA ALA A 108 -11.96 6.67 -1.09
C ALA A 108 -11.41 6.32 0.30
N PHE A 109 -10.10 6.44 0.47
CA PHE A 109 -9.45 6.21 1.75
C PHE A 109 -9.18 7.54 2.43
N ALA A 110 -9.60 7.66 3.67
CA ALA A 110 -9.35 8.83 4.52
C ALA A 110 -9.39 8.39 5.98
N ASP A 111 -8.63 9.06 6.85
CA ASP A 111 -8.60 8.79 8.28
C ASP A 111 -8.42 7.29 8.59
N ASP A 112 -7.53 6.64 7.83
CA ASP A 112 -7.20 5.22 7.98
C ASP A 112 -8.33 4.22 7.64
N VAL A 113 -9.45 4.70 7.05
CA VAL A 113 -10.63 3.90 6.69
C VAL A 113 -10.91 3.99 5.19
N GLY A 114 -11.34 2.88 4.58
CA GLY A 114 -11.89 2.89 3.23
C GLY A 114 -13.40 3.14 3.25
N TYR A 115 -13.87 4.12 2.49
CA TYR A 115 -15.28 4.45 2.31
C TYR A 115 -15.75 3.96 0.95
N ILE A 116 -16.89 3.27 0.92
CA ILE A 116 -17.43 2.64 -0.28
C ILE A 116 -18.94 2.77 -0.34
N GLU A 117 -19.49 2.94 -1.53
CA GLU A 117 -20.94 2.96 -1.74
C GLU A 117 -21.54 1.55 -1.94
N PRO A 118 -22.86 1.37 -1.62
CA PRO A 118 -23.52 0.06 -1.70
C PRO A 118 -23.36 -0.63 -3.05
N ALA A 119 -23.43 0.12 -4.16
CA ALA A 119 -23.36 -0.44 -5.52
C ALA A 119 -22.02 -1.14 -5.79
N LEU A 120 -20.88 -0.54 -5.36
CA LEU A 120 -19.56 -1.16 -5.52
C LEU A 120 -19.37 -2.30 -4.51
N MET A 121 -19.82 -2.12 -3.27
CA MET A 121 -19.75 -3.19 -2.26
C MET A 121 -20.50 -4.44 -2.71
N GLU A 122 -21.68 -4.29 -3.35
CA GLU A 122 -22.44 -5.43 -3.87
C GLU A 122 -21.69 -6.14 -5.01
N LYS A 123 -21.06 -5.40 -5.95
CA LYS A 123 -20.17 -5.99 -6.96
C LYS A 123 -19.03 -6.79 -6.32
N TYR A 124 -18.43 -6.26 -5.27
CA TYR A 124 -17.35 -6.96 -4.56
C TYR A 124 -17.86 -8.22 -3.84
N ARG A 125 -19.07 -8.18 -3.25
CA ARG A 125 -19.69 -9.36 -2.65
C ARG A 125 -19.92 -10.46 -3.66
N GLN A 126 -20.47 -10.12 -4.83
CA GLN A 126 -20.70 -11.10 -5.91
C GLN A 126 -19.40 -11.74 -6.40
N LYS A 127 -18.30 -10.98 -6.43
CA LYS A 127 -17.02 -11.43 -6.97
C LYS A 127 -16.12 -12.13 -5.94
N PHE A 128 -16.12 -11.67 -4.69
CA PHE A 128 -15.08 -12.02 -3.71
C PHE A 128 -15.62 -12.75 -2.47
N THR A 129 -16.91 -13.02 -2.33
CA THR A 129 -17.43 -13.78 -1.18
C THR A 129 -16.76 -15.14 -1.08
N GLY A 130 -16.32 -15.51 0.13
CA GLY A 130 -15.60 -16.75 0.40
C GLY A 130 -14.14 -16.74 -0.04
N THR A 131 -13.57 -15.57 -0.32
CA THR A 131 -12.15 -15.42 -0.65
C THR A 131 -11.42 -14.56 0.38
N PRO A 132 -10.10 -14.76 0.59
CA PRO A 132 -9.32 -13.90 1.48
C PRO A 132 -9.31 -12.40 1.10
N VAL A 133 -9.52 -12.11 -0.20
CA VAL A 133 -9.68 -10.73 -0.69
C VAL A 133 -11.01 -10.15 -0.24
N GLY A 134 -12.09 -10.94 -0.30
CA GLY A 134 -13.40 -10.55 0.21
C GLY A 134 -13.37 -10.27 1.71
N ASP A 135 -12.77 -11.16 2.49
CA ASP A 135 -12.63 -10.99 3.95
C ASP A 135 -11.91 -9.66 4.28
N TYR A 136 -10.85 -9.33 3.53
CA TYR A 136 -10.14 -8.06 3.65
C TYR A 136 -11.05 -6.87 3.33
N ILE A 137 -11.71 -6.87 2.16
CA ILE A 137 -12.56 -5.74 1.73
C ILE A 137 -13.72 -5.54 2.71
N PHE A 138 -14.46 -6.61 3.02
CA PHE A 138 -15.66 -6.52 3.87
C PHE A 138 -15.34 -6.15 5.32
N GLY A 139 -14.16 -6.53 5.81
CA GLY A 139 -13.71 -6.20 7.16
C GLY A 139 -13.09 -4.81 7.33
N SER A 140 -12.74 -4.13 6.22
CA SER A 140 -11.96 -2.87 6.27
C SER A 140 -12.65 -1.67 5.65
N ARG A 141 -13.82 -1.86 5.01
CA ARG A 141 -14.56 -0.76 4.36
C ARG A 141 -15.78 -0.37 5.17
N ARG A 142 -16.02 0.94 5.28
CA ARG A 142 -17.25 1.52 5.79
C ARG A 142 -18.17 1.81 4.62
N VAL A 143 -19.34 1.14 4.59
CA VAL A 143 -20.34 1.39 3.56
C VAL A 143 -21.09 2.68 3.93
N VAL A 144 -21.16 3.62 2.99
CA VAL A 144 -21.84 4.92 3.14
C VAL A 144 -22.78 5.16 1.96
N PRO A 145 -23.90 5.84 2.17
CA PRO A 145 -24.87 6.08 1.08
C PRO A 145 -24.31 6.89 -0.09
N ASP A 146 -23.45 7.86 0.21
CA ASP A 146 -22.83 8.80 -0.74
C ASP A 146 -21.47 9.21 -0.19
N THR A 147 -20.40 8.73 -0.83
CA THR A 147 -19.03 9.00 -0.42
C THR A 147 -18.68 10.47 -0.60
N ARG A 148 -19.09 11.06 -1.71
CA ARG A 148 -18.81 12.47 -2.01
C ARG A 148 -19.49 13.40 -1.00
N ALA A 149 -20.78 13.16 -0.69
CA ALA A 149 -21.50 13.96 0.29
C ALA A 149 -20.91 13.86 1.70
N LEU A 150 -20.45 12.67 2.11
CA LEU A 150 -19.73 12.46 3.37
C LEU A 150 -18.43 13.30 3.41
N PHE A 151 -17.62 13.26 2.35
CA PHE A 151 -16.35 13.99 2.28
C PHE A 151 -16.56 15.50 2.33
N GLU A 152 -17.62 16.01 1.69
CA GLU A 152 -18.01 17.41 1.76
C GLU A 152 -18.45 17.81 3.17
N ALA A 153 -19.37 17.06 3.79
CA ALA A 153 -19.93 17.36 5.08
C ALA A 153 -18.91 17.32 6.22
N GLU A 154 -17.96 16.37 6.17
CA GLU A 154 -16.94 16.19 7.19
C GLU A 154 -15.59 16.85 6.83
N ASN A 155 -15.51 17.58 5.72
CA ASN A 155 -14.29 18.21 5.20
C ASN A 155 -13.11 17.24 5.10
N LYS A 156 -13.37 15.99 4.64
CA LYS A 156 -12.36 14.95 4.56
C LYS A 156 -11.41 15.15 3.37
N CYS A 157 -10.16 14.84 3.58
CA CYS A 157 -9.11 14.77 2.57
C CYS A 157 -8.88 13.31 2.20
N ALA A 158 -8.88 12.95 0.90
CA ALA A 158 -8.61 11.57 0.50
C ALA A 158 -7.11 11.27 0.52
N ASP A 159 -6.70 10.24 1.23
CA ASP A 159 -5.36 9.68 1.16
C ASP A 159 -5.13 9.02 -0.21
N GLU A 160 -6.20 8.39 -0.74
CA GLU A 160 -6.23 7.71 -2.02
C GLU A 160 -7.69 7.59 -2.50
N ILE A 161 -7.90 7.67 -3.82
CA ILE A 161 -9.17 7.32 -4.47
C ILE A 161 -8.89 6.13 -5.39
N PHE A 162 -9.51 4.99 -5.09
CA PHE A 162 -9.39 3.74 -5.83
C PHE A 162 -10.61 3.57 -6.75
N ILE A 163 -10.38 3.49 -8.05
CA ILE A 163 -11.42 3.53 -9.08
C ILE A 163 -11.52 2.18 -9.76
N ASN A 164 -12.73 1.64 -9.83
CA ASN A 164 -13.04 0.41 -10.56
C ASN A 164 -13.69 0.78 -11.89
N LEU A 165 -12.96 0.64 -12.97
CA LEU A 165 -13.36 0.99 -14.32
C LEU A 165 -13.88 -0.24 -15.09
N PRO A 166 -14.71 -0.05 -16.12
CA PRO A 166 -15.25 -1.17 -16.92
C PRO A 166 -14.17 -1.98 -17.63
N ASN A 167 -13.12 -1.30 -18.12
CA ASN A 167 -12.05 -1.91 -18.91
C ASN A 167 -10.79 -1.04 -18.89
N GLU A 168 -9.72 -1.58 -19.49
CA GLU A 168 -8.40 -0.95 -19.57
C GLU A 168 -8.40 0.35 -20.38
N SER A 169 -9.16 0.42 -21.48
CA SER A 169 -9.25 1.61 -22.32
C SER A 169 -9.86 2.80 -21.57
N GLU A 170 -10.91 2.55 -20.77
CA GLU A 170 -11.50 3.59 -19.94
C GLU A 170 -10.58 4.01 -18.79
N ARG A 171 -9.83 3.05 -18.22
CA ARG A 171 -8.78 3.37 -17.23
C ARG A 171 -7.75 4.34 -17.82
N ASP A 172 -7.23 4.03 -19.01
CA ASP A 172 -6.19 4.85 -19.62
C ASP A 172 -6.73 6.22 -20.04
N SER A 173 -7.94 6.27 -20.61
CA SER A 173 -8.60 7.52 -20.96
C SER A 173 -8.85 8.42 -19.74
N LEU A 174 -9.28 7.84 -18.61
CA LEU A 174 -9.49 8.60 -17.37
C LEU A 174 -8.14 9.08 -16.80
N ALA A 175 -7.11 8.22 -16.81
CA ALA A 175 -5.78 8.58 -16.34
C ALA A 175 -5.19 9.75 -17.17
N ASP A 176 -5.36 9.73 -18.50
CA ASP A 176 -4.90 10.80 -19.39
C ASP A 176 -5.68 12.11 -19.16
N LEU A 177 -6.99 12.01 -18.91
CA LEU A 177 -7.81 13.16 -18.55
C LEU A 177 -7.34 13.80 -17.24
N LEU A 178 -7.12 13.00 -16.22
CA LEU A 178 -6.66 13.45 -14.90
C LEU A 178 -5.21 13.95 -14.91
N ALA A 179 -4.37 13.46 -15.84
CA ALA A 179 -2.96 13.85 -15.96
C ALA A 179 -2.77 15.33 -16.39
N ALA A 180 -3.83 15.99 -16.88
CA ALA A 180 -3.82 17.43 -17.11
C ALA A 180 -3.68 18.22 -15.77
N ASP A 181 -3.98 17.62 -14.65
CA ASP A 181 -3.78 18.19 -13.32
C ASP A 181 -2.43 17.74 -12.76
N GLU A 182 -1.46 18.62 -12.79
CA GLU A 182 -0.10 18.35 -12.31
C GLU A 182 0.00 18.07 -10.81
N THR A 183 -1.06 18.26 -10.03
CA THR A 183 -1.09 17.98 -8.59
C THR A 183 -1.41 16.52 -8.29
N LEU A 184 -1.77 15.72 -9.30
CA LEU A 184 -2.17 14.33 -9.16
C LEU A 184 -1.06 13.36 -9.51
N GLY A 185 -1.01 12.26 -8.77
CA GLY A 185 -0.23 11.06 -9.02
C GLY A 185 -1.16 9.87 -9.30
N PHE A 186 -0.66 8.88 -10.03
CA PHE A 186 -1.46 7.72 -10.45
C PHE A 186 -0.68 6.44 -10.29
N CYS A 187 -1.38 5.38 -9.84
CA CYS A 187 -0.94 4.02 -9.99
C CYS A 187 -1.95 3.25 -10.86
N ARG A 188 -1.49 2.75 -12.02
CA ARG A 188 -2.29 1.89 -12.88
C ARG A 188 -2.09 0.46 -12.39
N LEU A 189 -3.13 -0.10 -11.80
CA LEU A 189 -3.15 -1.51 -11.38
C LEU A 189 -3.73 -2.39 -12.49
N GLU A 190 -3.71 -3.70 -12.24
CA GLU A 190 -4.17 -4.70 -13.22
C GLU A 190 -5.46 -4.27 -13.96
N LYS A 191 -5.43 -4.47 -15.26
CA LYS A 191 -6.50 -4.34 -16.26
C LYS A 191 -7.42 -3.12 -16.16
N ASN A 192 -8.11 -2.89 -15.05
CA ASN A 192 -9.20 -1.90 -14.99
C ASN A 192 -9.25 -1.09 -13.67
N PHE A 193 -8.19 -1.07 -12.89
CA PHE A 193 -8.12 -0.27 -11.68
C PHE A 193 -7.15 0.91 -11.83
N LEU A 194 -7.56 2.05 -11.28
CA LEU A 194 -6.75 3.26 -11.20
C LEU A 194 -6.77 3.78 -9.76
N GLU A 195 -5.60 4.01 -9.22
CA GLU A 195 -5.42 4.71 -7.95
C GLU A 195 -4.99 6.14 -8.23
N VAL A 196 -5.65 7.10 -7.58
CA VAL A 196 -5.36 8.52 -7.67
C VAL A 196 -4.90 9.02 -6.31
N LEU A 197 -3.72 9.64 -6.30
CA LEU A 197 -3.05 10.14 -5.11
C LEU A 197 -2.60 11.59 -5.34
N HIS A 198 -2.10 12.22 -4.29
CA HIS A 198 -1.37 13.48 -4.43
C HIS A 198 -0.04 13.22 -5.19
N ARG A 199 0.35 14.15 -6.07
CA ARG A 199 1.61 14.05 -6.82
C ARG A 199 2.80 13.88 -5.89
N GLY A 200 3.73 13.00 -6.26
CA GLY A 200 4.91 12.71 -5.47
C GLY A 200 4.64 11.78 -4.28
N THR A 201 3.42 11.25 -4.18
CA THR A 201 3.08 10.22 -3.20
C THR A 201 3.25 8.85 -3.81
N ASP A 202 4.18 8.08 -3.28
CA ASP A 202 4.40 6.68 -3.61
C ASP A 202 5.08 5.95 -2.44
N LYS A 203 5.25 4.65 -2.56
CA LYS A 203 5.88 3.82 -1.52
C LYS A 203 7.34 4.20 -1.26
N GLY A 204 8.04 4.77 -2.25
CA GLY A 204 9.44 5.19 -2.14
C GLY A 204 9.58 6.47 -1.33
N THR A 205 8.74 7.47 -1.57
CA THR A 205 8.73 8.72 -0.78
C THR A 205 8.43 8.46 0.69
N ALA A 206 7.58 7.47 0.99
CA ALA A 206 7.33 7.04 2.38
C ALA A 206 8.58 6.37 3.00
N LEU A 207 9.36 5.58 2.25
CA LEU A 207 10.62 5.03 2.74
C LEU A 207 11.63 6.15 3.02
N GLU A 208 11.75 7.14 2.13
CA GLU A 208 12.64 8.30 2.32
C GLU A 208 12.26 9.09 3.58
N PHE A 209 10.95 9.29 3.79
CA PHE A 209 10.45 9.88 5.05
C PHE A 209 10.88 9.05 6.27
N LEU A 210 10.70 7.72 6.25
CA LEU A 210 11.08 6.84 7.35
C LEU A 210 12.59 6.87 7.62
N CYS A 211 13.43 6.89 6.58
CA CYS A 211 14.87 7.05 6.73
C CYS A 211 15.21 8.35 7.46
N SER A 212 14.57 9.45 7.06
CA SER A 212 14.74 10.76 7.73
C SER A 212 14.23 10.73 9.18
N TYR A 213 13.07 10.16 9.42
CA TYR A 213 12.43 10.06 10.74
C TYR A 213 13.28 9.26 11.72
N PHE A 214 13.82 8.11 11.29
CA PHE A 214 14.71 7.26 12.11
C PHE A 214 16.19 7.72 12.08
N LYS A 215 16.52 8.76 11.31
CA LYS A 215 17.90 9.28 11.16
C LYS A 215 18.87 8.20 10.69
N ILE A 216 18.50 7.47 9.64
CA ILE A 216 19.32 6.45 9.00
C ILE A 216 19.52 6.78 7.52
N GLY A 217 20.68 6.37 6.97
CA GLY A 217 20.92 6.47 5.54
C GLY A 217 20.12 5.41 4.76
N ARG A 218 19.79 5.70 3.49
CA ARG A 218 19.12 4.75 2.60
C ARG A 218 19.87 3.42 2.48
N GLU A 219 21.21 3.46 2.59
CA GLU A 219 22.10 2.29 2.55
C GLU A 219 21.85 1.30 3.69
N ASN A 220 21.19 1.74 4.78
CA ASN A 220 20.79 0.92 5.91
C ASN A 220 19.32 0.46 5.82
N ALA A 221 18.65 0.74 4.69
CA ALA A 221 17.27 0.32 4.43
C ALA A 221 17.24 -0.79 3.37
N ALA A 222 16.51 -1.87 3.65
CA ALA A 222 16.13 -2.89 2.70
C ALA A 222 14.64 -2.73 2.33
N ALA A 223 14.29 -3.01 1.08
CA ALA A 223 12.91 -3.00 0.61
C ALA A 223 12.59 -4.29 -0.12
N PHE A 224 11.40 -4.86 0.14
CA PHE A 224 10.89 -6.06 -0.51
C PHE A 224 9.61 -5.73 -1.26
N GLY A 225 9.47 -6.23 -2.49
CA GLY A 225 8.30 -6.03 -3.30
C GLY A 225 8.19 -7.04 -4.44
N ASP A 226 7.02 -7.08 -5.10
CA ASP A 226 6.74 -8.01 -6.18
C ASP A 226 6.03 -7.38 -7.39
N ASN A 227 5.41 -6.20 -7.25
CA ASN A 227 4.60 -5.61 -8.30
C ASN A 227 5.09 -4.22 -8.73
N ASP A 228 4.56 -3.70 -9.83
CA ASP A 228 5.00 -2.44 -10.44
C ASP A 228 4.85 -1.23 -9.50
N ASN A 229 3.87 -1.22 -8.58
CA ASN A 229 3.74 -0.17 -7.56
C ASN A 229 4.83 -0.21 -6.47
N ASP A 230 5.67 -1.26 -6.44
CA ASP A 230 6.84 -1.36 -5.56
C ASP A 230 8.12 -0.80 -6.19
N LEU A 231 8.11 -0.49 -7.48
CA LEU A 231 9.32 0.03 -8.15
C LEU A 231 9.88 1.28 -7.47
N PRO A 232 9.06 2.28 -7.05
CA PRO A 232 9.56 3.43 -6.29
C PRO A 232 10.16 3.03 -4.94
N LEU A 233 9.52 2.10 -4.21
CA LEU A 233 10.00 1.57 -2.94
C LEU A 233 11.39 0.94 -3.07
N LEU A 234 11.54 0.08 -4.07
CA LEU A 234 12.81 -0.61 -4.34
C LEU A 234 13.90 0.37 -4.80
N ALA A 235 13.56 1.35 -5.63
CA ALA A 235 14.50 2.37 -6.10
C ALA A 235 15.03 3.27 -4.96
N ALA A 236 14.20 3.56 -3.95
CA ALA A 236 14.58 4.37 -2.81
C ALA A 236 15.48 3.62 -1.81
N ALA A 237 15.44 2.29 -1.76
CA ALA A 237 16.19 1.48 -0.80
C ALA A 237 17.65 1.28 -1.19
N GLY A 238 18.53 1.13 -0.20
CA GLY A 238 19.93 0.74 -0.41
C GLY A 238 20.07 -0.73 -0.79
N LEU A 239 19.14 -1.58 -0.33
CA LEU A 239 19.05 -3.00 -0.67
C LEU A 239 17.66 -3.31 -1.21
N PRO A 240 17.42 -3.14 -2.53
CA PRO A 240 16.18 -3.56 -3.18
C PRO A 240 16.17 -5.09 -3.36
N VAL A 241 15.06 -5.73 -2.97
CA VAL A 241 14.86 -7.18 -2.98
C VAL A 241 13.55 -7.52 -3.69
N ALA A 242 13.61 -8.33 -4.73
CA ALA A 242 12.44 -8.89 -5.38
C ALA A 242 12.07 -10.24 -4.76
N ILE A 243 10.78 -10.47 -4.58
CA ILE A 243 10.25 -11.80 -4.24
C ILE A 243 10.23 -12.68 -5.49
N GLY A 244 10.37 -13.99 -5.34
CA GLY A 244 10.49 -14.94 -6.47
C GLY A 244 9.32 -14.90 -7.46
N ASN A 245 8.12 -14.55 -7.00
CA ASN A 245 6.93 -14.33 -7.85
C ASN A 245 6.80 -12.91 -8.44
N ALA A 246 7.79 -12.04 -8.21
CA ALA A 246 7.75 -10.67 -8.70
C ALA A 246 7.73 -10.57 -10.24
N SER A 247 7.21 -9.43 -10.74
CA SER A 247 7.27 -9.10 -12.16
C SER A 247 8.73 -8.98 -12.64
N GLU A 248 8.97 -9.20 -13.92
CA GLU A 248 10.32 -9.07 -14.49
C GLU A 248 10.89 -7.64 -14.32
N LYS A 249 10.04 -6.61 -14.34
CA LYS A 249 10.47 -5.23 -14.08
C LYS A 249 11.04 -5.08 -12.66
N VAL A 250 10.35 -5.66 -11.69
CA VAL A 250 10.77 -5.65 -10.28
C VAL A 250 12.06 -6.44 -10.09
N LYS A 251 12.17 -7.64 -10.68
CA LYS A 251 13.38 -8.45 -10.63
C LYS A 251 14.59 -7.75 -11.25
N ASN A 252 14.38 -7.03 -12.36
CA ASN A 252 15.47 -6.31 -13.04
C ASN A 252 15.98 -5.10 -12.24
N LEU A 253 15.14 -4.48 -11.38
CA LEU A 253 15.55 -3.40 -10.49
C LEU A 253 16.24 -3.90 -9.22
N ALA A 254 15.92 -5.11 -8.79
CA ALA A 254 16.38 -5.66 -7.51
C ALA A 254 17.87 -6.06 -7.57
N LYS A 255 18.57 -5.89 -6.44
CA LYS A 255 19.92 -6.43 -6.24
C LYS A 255 19.92 -7.92 -5.91
N THR A 256 18.80 -8.42 -5.41
CA THR A 256 18.64 -9.81 -4.97
C THR A 256 17.22 -10.26 -5.25
N VAL A 257 17.06 -11.49 -5.74
CA VAL A 257 15.78 -12.17 -5.87
C VAL A 257 15.75 -13.29 -4.83
N THR A 258 14.68 -13.34 -4.02
CA THR A 258 14.46 -14.37 -3.00
C THR A 258 13.52 -15.46 -3.51
N GLU A 259 13.11 -16.38 -2.64
CA GLU A 259 12.02 -17.31 -2.88
C GLU A 259 10.67 -16.58 -2.98
N THR A 260 9.63 -17.31 -3.40
CA THR A 260 8.27 -16.77 -3.50
C THR A 260 7.70 -16.45 -2.12
N ASN A 261 6.63 -15.65 -2.08
CA ASN A 261 5.87 -15.39 -0.86
C ASN A 261 5.32 -16.67 -0.21
N GLU A 262 4.92 -17.67 -1.02
CA GLU A 262 4.47 -18.98 -0.53
C GLU A 262 5.60 -19.77 0.16
N ASN A 263 6.84 -19.56 -0.26
CA ASN A 263 8.03 -20.23 0.28
C ASN A 263 8.78 -19.38 1.33
N ASP A 264 8.09 -18.41 1.96
CA ASP A 264 8.68 -17.52 2.97
C ASP A 264 9.89 -16.73 2.45
N GLY A 265 9.81 -16.17 1.22
CA GLY A 265 10.91 -15.45 0.56
C GLY A 265 11.48 -14.29 1.38
N VAL A 266 10.65 -13.55 2.12
CA VAL A 266 11.10 -12.48 3.02
C VAL A 266 12.02 -13.04 4.13
N ALA A 267 11.70 -14.20 4.69
CA ALA A 267 12.47 -14.82 5.77
C ALA A 267 13.91 -15.12 5.38
N MET A 268 14.13 -15.53 4.13
CA MET A 268 15.46 -15.96 3.68
C MET A 268 16.52 -14.86 3.81
N LEU A 269 16.15 -13.62 3.54
CA LEU A 269 17.07 -12.50 3.62
C LEU A 269 16.99 -11.79 4.97
N LEU A 270 15.79 -11.67 5.54
CA LEU A 270 15.60 -11.07 6.87
C LEU A 270 16.39 -11.79 7.97
N ALA A 271 16.56 -13.10 7.87
CA ALA A 271 17.37 -13.89 8.79
C ALA A 271 18.89 -13.62 8.71
N GLN A 272 19.35 -12.94 7.66
CA GLN A 272 20.77 -12.62 7.43
C GLN A 272 21.16 -11.22 7.96
N PHE A 273 20.18 -10.38 8.22
CA PHE A 273 20.36 -9.06 8.84
C PHE A 273 20.51 -9.22 10.36
#